data_1c6cd2f55e0cb8564d4a65a336ee026d
#
_entry.id   1c6cd2f55e0cb8564d4a65a336ee026d
#
_cell.length_a   1.000
_cell.length_b   1.000
_cell.length_c   1.000
_cell.angle_alpha   90.00
_cell.angle_beta   90.00
_cell.angle_gamma   90.00
#
_symmetry.space_group_name_H-M   'P 1'
#
loop_
_entity.id
_entity.type
_entity.pdbx_description
1 polymer ?
#
loop_
_entity_poly.entity_id
_entity_poly.type
_entity_poly.pdbx_seq_one_letter_code
_entity_poly.pdbx_strand_id
1 'polypeptide(L)'
;AGVVHVADDIDELTVAGAQLARGLLPAKPFLVMGQYSMVDPTRSPAGTETAWAYTHVPREVRGDAGDGDLTGAWTEREAQAFALRIEQRVEALAPGFRGLVRGRHILTPGRFAELDRNLDRGSMHGGTAQLHQQAIFRPTPGLGRPETPVERLYLASASAHPGGGVHGGPGANAARVALNAHRRRRVFGA
;
A
#
# COMPACT_ATOMS: atom_id res chain seq x y z
N ALA A 1 2.23 20.11 -5.29
CA ALA A 1 3.09 18.90 -5.20
C ALA A 1 2.35 17.73 -5.82
N GLY A 2 3.07 16.86 -6.56
CA GLY A 2 2.47 15.68 -7.17
C GLY A 2 1.98 14.66 -6.14
N VAL A 3 2.62 14.59 -4.96
CA VAL A 3 2.23 13.74 -3.83
C VAL A 3 2.43 14.51 -2.53
N VAL A 4 1.50 14.35 -1.60
CA VAL A 4 1.54 14.91 -0.25
C VAL A 4 1.22 13.83 0.78
N HIS A 5 1.82 13.95 1.95
CA HIS A 5 1.47 13.18 3.13
C HIS A 5 0.67 14.07 4.08
N VAL A 6 -0.47 13.58 4.53
CA VAL A 6 -1.41 14.34 5.34
C VAL A 6 -1.43 13.80 6.76
N ALA A 7 -0.79 14.54 7.66
CA ALA A 7 -0.85 14.39 9.11
C ALA A 7 -0.59 15.78 9.71
N ASP A 8 -1.21 16.09 10.86
CA ASP A 8 -1.04 17.40 11.48
C ASP A 8 0.31 17.47 12.23
N ASP A 9 0.65 16.38 12.96
CA ASP A 9 1.88 16.28 13.75
C ASP A 9 2.27 14.81 14.01
N ILE A 10 3.34 14.62 14.78
CA ILE A 10 3.85 13.30 15.17
C ILE A 10 2.92 12.59 16.17
N ASP A 11 2.20 13.32 16.99
CA ASP A 11 1.28 12.75 17.98
C ASP A 11 0.07 12.14 17.29
N GLU A 12 -0.44 12.80 16.26
CA GLU A 12 -1.51 12.24 15.41
C GLU A 12 -1.07 10.93 14.73
N LEU A 13 0.15 10.90 14.18
CA LEU A 13 0.70 9.66 13.61
C LEU A 13 0.83 8.55 14.63
N THR A 14 1.23 8.89 15.85
CA THR A 14 1.35 7.95 16.97
C THR A 14 -0.02 7.39 17.37
N VAL A 15 -1.05 8.24 17.47
CA VAL A 15 -2.42 7.83 17.75
C VAL A 15 -2.97 6.93 16.66
N ALA A 16 -2.82 7.33 15.40
CA ALA A 16 -3.25 6.50 14.26
C ALA A 16 -2.54 5.14 14.25
N GLY A 17 -1.23 5.11 14.50
CA GLY A 17 -0.45 3.87 14.62
C GLY A 17 -0.93 2.96 15.75
N ALA A 18 -1.25 3.54 16.92
CA ALA A 18 -1.80 2.79 18.06
C ALA A 18 -3.20 2.22 17.77
N GLN A 19 -4.05 2.97 17.07
CA GLN A 19 -5.37 2.49 16.63
C GLN A 19 -5.23 1.31 15.66
N LEU A 20 -4.36 1.42 14.67
CA LEU A 20 -4.07 0.33 13.72
C LEU A 20 -3.54 -0.92 14.43
N ALA A 21 -2.61 -0.77 15.37
CA ALA A 21 -2.05 -1.89 16.15
C ALA A 21 -3.11 -2.61 17.00
N ARG A 22 -4.15 -1.90 17.44
CA ARG A 22 -5.30 -2.46 18.17
C ARG A 22 -6.38 -3.06 17.25
N GLY A 23 -6.21 -2.98 15.94
CA GLY A 23 -7.21 -3.43 14.99
C GLY A 23 -8.36 -2.45 14.77
N LEU A 24 -8.18 -1.17 15.10
CA LEU A 24 -9.21 -0.15 14.93
C LEU A 24 -9.02 0.62 13.64
N LEU A 25 -10.10 0.91 12.94
CA LEU A 25 -10.10 1.88 11.85
C LEU A 25 -9.77 3.26 12.42
N PRO A 26 -8.78 3.99 11.88
CA PRO A 26 -8.36 5.25 12.46
C PRO A 26 -9.46 6.31 12.42
N ALA A 27 -9.62 7.05 13.53
CA ALA A 27 -10.52 8.20 13.60
C ALA A 27 -10.05 9.33 12.67
N LYS A 28 -8.73 9.59 12.67
CA LYS A 28 -8.05 10.50 11.75
C LYS A 28 -7.03 9.70 10.93
N PRO A 29 -7.40 9.19 9.74
CA PRO A 29 -6.48 8.40 8.93
C PRO A 29 -5.30 9.24 8.43
N PHE A 30 -4.07 8.73 8.57
CA PHE A 30 -2.93 9.25 7.83
C PHE A 30 -3.15 9.00 6.34
N LEU A 31 -2.96 10.01 5.51
CA LEU A 31 -3.17 9.89 4.07
C LEU A 31 -1.89 10.11 3.29
N VAL A 32 -1.72 9.33 2.23
CA VAL A 32 -0.86 9.67 1.12
C VAL A 32 -1.77 10.01 -0.05
N MET A 33 -1.65 11.22 -0.56
CA MET A 33 -2.53 11.76 -1.60
C MET A 33 -1.70 12.35 -2.74
N GLY A 34 -2.16 12.19 -3.96
CA GLY A 34 -1.51 12.76 -5.13
C GLY A 34 -2.47 13.13 -6.24
N GLN A 35 -1.98 13.98 -7.15
CA GLN A 35 -2.66 14.43 -8.35
C GLN A 35 -1.77 14.13 -9.56
N TYR A 36 -2.12 13.10 -10.31
CA TYR A 36 -1.33 12.72 -11.50
C TYR A 36 -1.43 13.73 -12.63
N SER A 37 -2.57 14.39 -12.78
CA SER A 37 -2.82 15.41 -13.78
C SER A 37 -1.89 16.63 -13.67
N MET A 38 -1.33 16.90 -12.49
CA MET A 38 -0.31 17.94 -12.31
C MET A 38 1.02 17.64 -13.02
N VAL A 39 1.32 16.36 -13.24
CA VAL A 39 2.55 15.90 -13.89
C VAL A 39 2.27 15.47 -15.33
N ASP A 40 1.11 14.90 -15.56
CA ASP A 40 0.65 14.42 -16.86
C ASP A 40 -0.82 14.81 -17.07
N PRO A 41 -1.07 15.95 -17.73
CA PRO A 41 -2.43 16.45 -17.94
C PRO A 41 -3.30 15.54 -18.81
N THR A 42 -2.72 14.57 -19.52
CA THR A 42 -3.48 13.62 -20.33
C THR A 42 -4.27 12.61 -19.47
N ARG A 43 -4.00 12.55 -18.17
CA ARG A 43 -4.66 11.64 -17.22
C ARG A 43 -6.02 12.11 -16.72
N SER A 44 -6.48 13.30 -17.18
CA SER A 44 -7.79 13.83 -16.82
C SER A 44 -8.42 14.50 -18.03
N PRO A 45 -9.74 14.45 -18.21
CA PRO A 45 -10.42 15.26 -19.24
C PRO A 45 -10.14 16.76 -19.04
N ALA A 46 -10.08 17.51 -20.12
CA ALA A 46 -9.81 18.95 -20.08
C ALA A 46 -10.73 19.66 -19.07
N GLY A 47 -10.16 20.52 -18.25
CA GLY A 47 -10.88 21.26 -17.19
C GLY A 47 -11.26 20.43 -15.96
N THR A 48 -10.71 19.22 -15.84
CA THR A 48 -10.87 18.37 -14.65
C THR A 48 -9.50 17.93 -14.10
N GLU A 49 -9.50 17.43 -12.86
CA GLU A 49 -8.33 16.91 -12.20
C GLU A 49 -8.59 15.47 -11.72
N THR A 50 -7.55 14.65 -11.74
CA THR A 50 -7.57 13.31 -11.15
C THR A 50 -6.73 13.31 -9.89
N ALA A 51 -7.35 12.98 -8.77
CA ALA A 51 -6.67 12.78 -7.50
C ALA A 51 -6.84 11.35 -7.02
N TRP A 52 -5.87 10.86 -6.25
CA TRP A 52 -5.93 9.60 -5.55
C TRP A 52 -5.49 9.80 -4.10
N ALA A 53 -5.99 8.97 -3.22
CA ALA A 53 -5.54 8.92 -1.84
C ALA A 53 -5.58 7.47 -1.35
N TYR A 54 -4.65 7.11 -0.49
CA TYR A 54 -4.73 5.87 0.26
C TYR A 54 -4.35 6.08 1.72
N THR A 55 -4.81 5.16 2.55
CA THR A 55 -4.46 5.10 3.96
C THR A 55 -4.24 3.65 4.39
N HIS A 56 -3.69 3.47 5.57
CA HIS A 56 -3.55 2.16 6.18
C HIS A 56 -4.81 1.81 6.98
N VAL A 57 -5.21 0.55 6.89
CA VAL A 57 -6.27 -0.04 7.71
C VAL A 57 -5.76 -1.33 8.33
N PRO A 58 -6.31 -1.78 9.47
CA PRO A 58 -5.91 -3.05 10.06
C PRO A 58 -6.18 -4.22 9.12
N ARG A 59 -5.31 -5.23 9.14
CA ARG A 59 -5.56 -6.48 8.44
C ARG A 59 -6.86 -7.17 8.90
N GLU A 60 -7.11 -7.10 10.20
CA GLU A 60 -8.34 -7.56 10.84
C GLU A 60 -8.93 -6.39 11.61
N VAL A 61 -10.06 -5.89 11.12
CA VAL A 61 -10.78 -4.81 11.79
C VAL A 61 -11.53 -5.39 12.98
N ARG A 62 -11.31 -4.81 14.16
CA ARG A 62 -11.96 -5.17 15.42
C ARG A 62 -12.93 -4.10 15.89
N GLY A 63 -12.92 -2.93 15.23
CA GLY A 63 -13.79 -1.82 15.54
C GLY A 63 -13.35 -0.53 14.86
N ASP A 64 -14.02 0.53 15.19
CA ASP A 64 -13.80 1.87 14.66
C ASP A 64 -13.40 2.83 15.79
N ALA A 65 -12.34 3.58 15.60
CA ALA A 65 -11.91 4.62 16.56
C ALA A 65 -12.58 5.98 16.30
N GLY A 66 -13.32 6.11 15.21
CA GLY A 66 -14.17 7.27 14.89
C GLY A 66 -15.63 7.01 15.20
N ASP A 67 -16.49 7.95 14.83
CA ASP A 67 -17.92 7.95 15.18
C ASP A 67 -18.80 7.14 14.20
N GLY A 68 -18.20 6.32 13.33
CA GLY A 68 -18.90 5.68 12.22
C GLY A 68 -19.42 4.27 12.49
N ASP A 69 -19.08 3.66 13.62
CA ASP A 69 -19.43 2.27 13.96
C ASP A 69 -19.09 1.27 12.83
N LEU A 70 -17.95 1.50 12.16
CA LEU A 70 -17.56 0.67 11.03
C LEU A 70 -16.97 -0.65 11.55
N THR A 71 -17.41 -1.75 10.95
CA THR A 71 -17.05 -3.11 11.39
C THR A 71 -15.88 -3.71 10.61
N GLY A 72 -15.55 -3.12 9.45
CA GLY A 72 -14.57 -3.68 8.51
C GLY A 72 -15.13 -4.78 7.60
N ALA A 73 -16.45 -4.95 7.56
CA ALA A 73 -17.10 -5.80 6.56
C ALA A 73 -16.97 -5.23 5.14
N TRP A 74 -16.57 -3.96 5.04
CA TRP A 74 -16.34 -3.25 3.79
C TRP A 74 -17.52 -3.34 2.81
N THR A 75 -18.76 -3.36 3.36
CA THR A 75 -19.95 -3.18 2.54
C THR A 75 -19.87 -1.85 1.80
N GLU A 76 -20.62 -1.69 0.72
CA GLU A 76 -20.67 -0.41 -0.01
C GLU A 76 -20.92 0.78 0.93
N ARG A 77 -21.85 0.62 1.90
CA ARG A 77 -22.13 1.64 2.92
C ARG A 77 -20.89 1.98 3.76
N GLU A 78 -20.18 0.98 4.25
CA GLU A 78 -18.97 1.19 5.06
C GLU A 78 -17.83 1.81 4.25
N ALA A 79 -17.61 1.33 3.02
CA ALA A 79 -16.62 1.88 2.11
C ALA A 79 -16.87 3.38 1.83
N GLN A 80 -18.14 3.74 1.56
CA GLN A 80 -18.53 5.14 1.37
C GLN A 80 -18.37 5.96 2.66
N ALA A 81 -18.74 5.44 3.81
CA ALA A 81 -18.58 6.13 5.09
C ALA A 81 -17.11 6.40 5.42
N PHE A 82 -16.23 5.42 5.19
CA PHE A 82 -14.80 5.61 5.41
C PHE A 82 -14.17 6.57 4.38
N ALA A 83 -14.60 6.53 3.12
CA ALA A 83 -14.18 7.49 2.10
C ALA A 83 -14.60 8.93 2.46
N LEU A 84 -15.81 9.11 3.01
CA LEU A 84 -16.28 10.41 3.51
C LEU A 84 -15.40 10.92 4.66
N ARG A 85 -14.94 10.05 5.56
CA ARG A 85 -13.97 10.41 6.63
C ARG A 85 -12.67 10.92 6.04
N ILE A 86 -12.16 10.28 4.98
CA ILE A 86 -10.98 10.73 4.25
C ILE A 86 -11.22 12.11 3.61
N GLU A 87 -12.35 12.27 2.91
CA GLU A 87 -12.70 13.55 2.29
C GLU A 87 -12.90 14.69 3.29
N GLN A 88 -13.47 14.40 4.46
CA GLN A 88 -13.60 15.38 5.54
C GLN A 88 -12.23 15.87 6.02
N ARG A 89 -11.25 14.96 6.08
CA ARG A 89 -9.89 15.33 6.45
C ARG A 89 -9.24 16.24 5.39
N VAL A 90 -9.44 15.93 4.12
CA VAL A 90 -8.94 16.80 3.04
C VAL A 90 -9.66 18.14 3.03
N GLU A 91 -10.98 18.16 3.24
CA GLU A 91 -11.80 19.38 3.35
C GLU A 91 -11.33 20.32 4.46
N ALA A 92 -10.91 19.77 5.60
CA ALA A 92 -10.39 20.57 6.72
C ALA A 92 -9.10 21.33 6.34
N LEU A 93 -8.29 20.77 5.46
CA LEU A 93 -7.04 21.37 4.96
C LEU A 93 -7.21 22.18 3.68
N ALA A 94 -8.19 21.84 2.88
CA ALA A 94 -8.51 22.46 1.60
C ALA A 94 -10.03 22.74 1.52
N PRO A 95 -10.51 23.81 2.17
CA PRO A 95 -11.94 24.15 2.18
C PRO A 95 -12.52 24.29 0.77
N GLY A 96 -13.65 23.62 0.54
CA GLY A 96 -14.31 23.55 -0.76
C GLY A 96 -13.97 22.32 -1.59
N PHE A 97 -13.00 21.47 -1.13
CA PHE A 97 -12.58 20.26 -1.84
C PHE A 97 -13.77 19.35 -2.17
N ARG A 98 -14.63 19.08 -1.20
CA ARG A 98 -15.76 18.16 -1.38
C ARG A 98 -16.75 18.63 -2.46
N GLY A 99 -16.90 19.95 -2.63
CA GLY A 99 -17.74 20.53 -3.68
C GLY A 99 -17.18 20.35 -5.09
N LEU A 100 -15.90 20.03 -5.21
CA LEU A 100 -15.22 19.79 -6.49
C LEU A 100 -15.26 18.31 -6.90
N VAL A 101 -15.55 17.40 -5.98
CA VAL A 101 -15.58 15.95 -6.27
C VAL A 101 -16.73 15.63 -7.23
N ARG A 102 -16.40 15.21 -8.45
CA ARG A 102 -17.35 14.81 -9.49
C ARG A 102 -17.74 13.34 -9.40
N GLY A 103 -16.83 12.51 -8.93
CA GLY A 103 -17.03 11.07 -8.76
C GLY A 103 -15.85 10.46 -8.03
N ARG A 104 -16.04 9.25 -7.53
CA ARG A 104 -15.01 8.50 -6.84
C ARG A 104 -15.06 7.02 -7.17
N HIS A 105 -13.92 6.38 -7.07
CA HIS A 105 -13.77 4.94 -7.09
C HIS A 105 -13.06 4.50 -5.80
N ILE A 106 -13.63 3.53 -5.09
CA ILE A 106 -13.11 3.07 -3.81
C ILE A 106 -12.60 1.63 -3.98
N LEU A 107 -11.35 1.42 -3.62
CA LEU A 107 -10.75 0.09 -3.52
C LEU A 107 -10.58 -0.27 -2.05
N THR A 108 -11.43 -1.18 -1.58
CA THR A 108 -11.32 -1.76 -0.25
C THR A 108 -10.27 -2.88 -0.20
N PRO A 109 -9.78 -3.31 0.98
CA PRO A 109 -8.85 -4.43 1.09
C PRO A 109 -9.31 -5.71 0.38
N GLY A 110 -10.60 -6.04 0.49
CA GLY A 110 -11.19 -7.20 -0.20
C GLY A 110 -11.18 -7.03 -1.72
N ARG A 111 -11.49 -5.81 -2.20
CA ARG A 111 -11.49 -5.53 -3.63
C ARG A 111 -10.11 -5.64 -4.27
N PHE A 112 -9.05 -5.29 -3.55
CA PHE A 112 -7.68 -5.53 -4.03
C PHE A 112 -7.41 -7.02 -4.24
N ALA A 113 -7.79 -7.87 -3.29
CA ALA A 113 -7.61 -9.32 -3.40
C ALA A 113 -8.42 -9.96 -4.54
N GLU A 114 -9.59 -9.40 -4.90
CA GLU A 114 -10.37 -9.83 -6.06
C GLU A 114 -9.69 -9.48 -7.39
N LEU A 115 -9.05 -8.31 -7.46
CA LEU A 115 -8.32 -7.85 -8.65
C LEU A 115 -7.01 -8.60 -8.85
N ASP A 116 -6.28 -8.86 -7.77
CA ASP A 116 -5.05 -9.63 -7.77
C ASP A 116 -4.91 -10.41 -6.45
N ARG A 117 -4.93 -11.74 -6.55
CA ARG A 117 -4.83 -12.65 -5.40
C ARG A 117 -3.53 -12.51 -4.60
N ASN A 118 -2.48 -11.91 -5.17
CA ASN A 118 -1.26 -11.60 -4.44
C ASN A 118 -1.40 -10.40 -3.52
N LEU A 119 -2.45 -9.59 -3.67
CA LEU A 119 -2.75 -8.43 -2.85
C LEU A 119 -3.68 -8.80 -1.68
N ASP A 120 -3.37 -9.89 -0.98
CA ASP A 120 -4.18 -10.38 0.13
C ASP A 120 -4.50 -9.26 1.13
N ARG A 121 -5.80 -9.02 1.35
CA ARG A 121 -6.33 -7.96 2.23
C ARG A 121 -5.75 -6.56 1.97
N GLY A 122 -5.43 -6.27 0.71
CA GLY A 122 -4.89 -4.97 0.29
C GLY A 122 -3.39 -4.77 0.55
N SER A 123 -2.65 -5.83 0.87
CA SER A 123 -1.20 -5.76 1.10
C SER A 123 -0.43 -5.57 -0.21
N MET A 124 -0.23 -4.35 -0.63
CA MET A 124 0.47 -3.99 -1.87
C MET A 124 1.98 -4.29 -1.85
N HIS A 125 2.57 -4.51 -0.70
CA HIS A 125 4.02 -4.71 -0.55
C HIS A 125 4.42 -6.16 -0.26
N GLY A 126 3.49 -7.11 -0.38
CA GLY A 126 3.78 -8.54 -0.16
C GLY A 126 4.24 -8.84 1.27
N GLY A 127 3.72 -8.10 2.25
CA GLY A 127 4.06 -8.20 3.65
C GLY A 127 4.00 -6.83 4.33
N THR A 128 4.43 -6.76 5.58
CA THR A 128 4.48 -5.50 6.34
C THR A 128 5.81 -4.77 6.16
N ALA A 129 5.80 -3.44 6.36
CA ALA A 129 7.00 -2.61 6.46
C ALA A 129 7.57 -2.54 7.90
N GLN A 130 7.07 -3.35 8.83
CA GLN A 130 7.59 -3.41 10.20
C GLN A 130 8.98 -4.05 10.25
N LEU A 131 9.77 -3.71 11.28
CA LEU A 131 11.18 -4.10 11.41
C LEU A 131 11.41 -5.61 11.27
N HIS A 132 10.50 -6.44 11.80
CA HIS A 132 10.61 -7.90 11.72
C HIS A 132 10.46 -8.47 10.30
N GLN A 133 10.08 -7.64 9.32
CA GLN A 133 10.03 -8.00 7.90
C GLN A 133 10.89 -7.07 7.03
N GLN A 134 11.96 -6.53 7.58
CA GLN A 134 12.92 -5.73 6.81
C GLN A 134 14.26 -6.48 6.64
N ALA A 135 15.05 -6.01 5.71
CA ALA A 135 16.40 -6.53 5.42
C ALA A 135 16.42 -8.06 5.28
N ILE A 136 17.26 -8.73 6.07
CA ILE A 136 17.45 -10.20 6.05
C ILE A 136 16.22 -11.00 6.50
N PHE A 137 15.23 -10.34 7.11
CA PHE A 137 14.00 -10.98 7.58
C PHE A 137 12.87 -10.99 6.54
N ARG A 138 13.11 -10.45 5.33
CA ARG A 138 12.10 -10.41 4.26
C ARG A 138 12.44 -11.44 3.17
N PRO A 139 11.53 -12.33 2.80
CA PRO A 139 10.14 -12.51 3.27
C PRO A 139 10.03 -13.16 4.65
N THR A 140 11.06 -13.88 5.07
CA THR A 140 11.16 -14.57 6.35
C THR A 140 12.62 -14.77 6.71
N PRO A 141 12.98 -14.92 7.99
CA PRO A 141 14.35 -15.28 8.40
C PRO A 141 14.89 -16.48 7.61
N GLY A 142 16.14 -16.35 7.12
CA GLY A 142 16.80 -17.36 6.29
C GLY A 142 16.53 -17.27 4.78
N LEU A 143 15.53 -16.52 4.34
CA LEU A 143 15.22 -16.28 2.92
C LEU A 143 15.41 -14.82 2.51
N GLY A 144 16.25 -14.05 3.18
CA GLY A 144 16.57 -12.66 2.85
C GLY A 144 17.37 -12.49 1.54
N ARG A 145 17.18 -13.39 0.59
CA ARG A 145 17.87 -13.45 -0.70
C ARG A 145 16.91 -13.93 -1.79
N PRO A 146 17.23 -13.73 -3.09
CA PRO A 146 16.37 -14.17 -4.18
C PRO A 146 16.20 -15.69 -4.31
N GLU A 147 17.21 -16.46 -3.92
CA GLU A 147 17.20 -17.91 -4.04
C GLU A 147 16.17 -18.53 -3.11
N THR A 148 15.45 -19.53 -3.60
CA THR A 148 14.54 -20.35 -2.81
C THR A 148 15.12 -21.75 -2.62
N PRO A 149 14.57 -22.57 -1.70
CA PRO A 149 14.93 -23.98 -1.60
C PRO A 149 14.59 -24.80 -2.85
N VAL A 150 13.73 -24.27 -3.73
CA VAL A 150 13.38 -24.91 -4.99
C VAL A 150 14.38 -24.52 -6.06
N GLU A 151 14.99 -25.50 -6.70
CA GLU A 151 15.98 -25.24 -7.75
C GLU A 151 15.39 -24.41 -8.89
N ARG A 152 16.13 -23.40 -9.34
CA ARG A 152 15.77 -22.49 -10.43
C ARG A 152 14.56 -21.58 -10.15
N LEU A 153 14.05 -21.57 -8.93
CA LEU A 153 13.01 -20.65 -8.51
C LEU A 153 13.62 -19.49 -7.72
N TYR A 154 13.33 -18.26 -8.15
CA TYR A 154 13.87 -17.04 -7.56
C TYR A 154 12.71 -16.10 -7.18
N LEU A 155 12.84 -15.44 -6.03
CA LEU A 155 11.90 -14.42 -5.59
C LEU A 155 12.26 -13.06 -6.20
N ALA A 156 11.30 -12.45 -6.90
CA ALA A 156 11.50 -11.18 -7.62
C ALA A 156 10.44 -10.12 -7.31
N SER A 157 9.49 -10.41 -6.41
CA SER A 157 8.37 -9.53 -6.09
C SER A 157 8.66 -8.61 -4.91
N ALA A 158 7.71 -7.74 -4.58
CA ALA A 158 7.76 -6.87 -3.40
C ALA A 158 7.89 -7.64 -2.07
N SER A 159 7.55 -8.93 -2.04
CA SER A 159 7.76 -9.80 -0.88
C SER A 159 9.24 -10.17 -0.66
N ALA A 160 10.11 -10.04 -1.66
CA ALA A 160 11.53 -10.31 -1.53
C ALA A 160 12.33 -9.08 -1.07
N HIS A 161 13.52 -9.31 -0.51
CA HIS A 161 14.46 -8.22 -0.17
C HIS A 161 14.87 -7.42 -1.45
N PRO A 162 14.92 -6.10 -1.42
CA PRO A 162 14.75 -5.15 -0.31
C PRO A 162 13.29 -4.74 -0.01
N GLY A 163 12.30 -5.35 -0.61
CA GLY A 163 10.89 -5.03 -0.40
C GLY A 163 10.27 -4.24 -1.54
N GLY A 164 9.02 -3.82 -1.34
CA GLY A 164 8.29 -3.04 -2.33
C GLY A 164 8.78 -1.59 -2.43
N GLY A 165 8.65 -1.03 -3.62
CA GLY A 165 9.02 0.35 -3.94
C GLY A 165 9.19 0.53 -5.45
N VAL A 166 9.24 1.78 -5.90
CA VAL A 166 9.42 2.11 -7.33
C VAL A 166 10.92 2.11 -7.67
N HIS A 167 11.58 0.97 -7.50
CA HIS A 167 13.03 0.82 -7.73
C HIS A 167 13.45 -0.50 -8.41
N GLY A 168 12.53 -1.46 -8.59
CA GLY A 168 12.81 -2.75 -9.22
C GLY A 168 13.88 -3.62 -8.51
N GLY A 169 14.24 -3.31 -7.26
CA GLY A 169 15.33 -3.95 -6.53
C GLY A 169 15.22 -5.47 -6.42
N PRO A 170 14.09 -6.05 -5.98
CA PRO A 170 13.92 -7.50 -5.91
C PRO A 170 14.10 -8.18 -7.27
N GLY A 171 13.52 -7.60 -8.33
CA GLY A 171 13.65 -8.11 -9.69
C GLY A 171 15.09 -8.10 -10.19
N ALA A 172 15.82 -6.99 -9.98
CA ALA A 172 17.22 -6.88 -10.35
C ALA A 172 18.10 -7.88 -9.59
N ASN A 173 17.84 -8.11 -8.29
CA ASN A 173 18.57 -9.10 -7.51
C ASN A 173 18.30 -10.51 -8.01
N ALA A 174 17.05 -10.88 -8.27
CA ALA A 174 16.65 -12.18 -8.78
C ALA A 174 17.30 -12.46 -10.16
N ALA A 175 17.22 -11.49 -11.07
CA ALA A 175 17.81 -11.62 -12.40
C ALA A 175 19.34 -11.84 -12.34
N ARG A 176 20.05 -11.07 -11.49
CA ARG A 176 21.50 -11.22 -11.31
C ARG A 176 21.87 -12.61 -10.81
N VAL A 177 21.15 -13.11 -9.82
CA VAL A 177 21.40 -14.44 -9.24
C VAL A 177 21.08 -15.55 -10.24
N ALA A 178 19.96 -15.46 -10.94
CA ALA A 178 19.56 -16.43 -11.97
C ALA A 178 20.59 -16.51 -13.10
N LEU A 179 21.06 -15.37 -13.60
CA LEU A 179 22.09 -15.30 -14.64
C LEU A 179 23.43 -15.89 -14.16
N ASN A 180 23.85 -15.59 -12.95
CA ASN A 180 25.08 -16.15 -12.38
C ASN A 180 24.97 -17.67 -12.20
N ALA A 181 23.86 -18.17 -11.71
CA ALA A 181 23.61 -19.60 -11.59
C ALA A 181 23.62 -20.28 -12.97
N HIS A 182 23.00 -19.66 -13.98
CA HIS A 182 23.03 -20.18 -15.36
C HIS A 182 24.45 -20.25 -15.93
N ARG A 183 25.26 -19.19 -15.76
CA ARG A 183 26.65 -19.15 -16.23
C ARG A 183 27.51 -20.22 -15.56
N ARG A 184 27.38 -20.40 -14.24
CA ARG A 184 28.12 -21.44 -13.50
C ARG A 184 27.79 -22.84 -14.03
N ARG A 185 26.52 -23.16 -14.24
CA ARG A 185 26.11 -24.46 -14.81
C ARG A 185 26.71 -24.71 -16.20
N ARG A 186 26.77 -23.69 -17.06
CA ARG A 186 27.39 -23.81 -18.38
C ARG A 186 28.89 -24.08 -18.32
N VAL A 187 29.58 -23.56 -17.32
CA VAL A 187 31.02 -23.69 -17.18
C VAL A 187 31.42 -24.99 -16.48
N PHE A 188 30.65 -25.41 -15.48
CA PHE A 188 31.02 -26.54 -14.61
C PHE A 188 30.13 -27.80 -14.83
N GLY A 189 29.21 -27.78 -15.78
CA GLY A 189 28.46 -28.98 -16.17
C GLY A 189 27.52 -29.54 -15.11
N ALA A 190 27.00 -28.69 -14.19
CA ALA A 190 26.09 -29.08 -13.13
C ALA A 190 24.63 -28.73 -13.48
#